data_7081b042812ff9742d4b449091ffe6f6
#
_entry.id   7081b042812ff9742d4b449091ffe6f6
#
_cell.length_a   1.000
_cell.length_b   1.000
_cell.length_c   1.000
_cell.angle_alpha   90.00
_cell.angle_beta   90.00
_cell.angle_gamma   90.00
#
_symmetry.space_group_name_H-M   'P 1'
#
loop_
_entity.id
_entity.type
_entity.pdbx_description
1 polymer ?
#
loop_
_entity_poly.entity_id
_entity_poly.type
_entity_poly.pdbx_seq_one_letter_code
_entity_poly.pdbx_strand_id
1 'polypeptide(L)'
;MRKGVLIAASLSLSLFALPASAEITPTPTPTSTLSPLQQYAIDLEVYRGEFKDYKIARGKYDRQLIAISLEFNRALERASRDAKILGKGAASRANLAAARAQAATVRDLAVAALGTPPFPPLPPQKPQMLNKFKSQSPQAKKKN
;
A
#
# COMPACT_ATOMS: atom_id res chain seq x y z
N MET A 1 -10.53 46.81 -10.04
CA MET A 1 -11.25 46.42 -11.26
C MET A 1 -11.16 44.89 -11.39
N ARG A 2 -12.23 44.18 -11.02
CA ARG A 2 -12.28 42.70 -11.09
C ARG A 2 -13.14 42.36 -12.32
N LYS A 3 -12.54 41.72 -13.34
CA LYS A 3 -13.26 41.23 -14.53
C LYS A 3 -13.71 39.78 -14.23
N GLY A 4 -15.02 39.63 -14.03
CA GLY A 4 -15.66 38.31 -13.92
C GLY A 4 -15.83 37.71 -15.33
N VAL A 5 -15.40 36.46 -15.48
CA VAL A 5 -15.67 35.66 -16.69
C VAL A 5 -16.83 34.72 -16.36
N LEU A 6 -17.97 34.96 -17.03
CA LEU A 6 -19.14 34.08 -17.04
C LEU A 6 -18.92 33.01 -18.11
N ILE A 7 -18.80 31.74 -17.70
CA ILE A 7 -18.80 30.59 -18.60
C ILE A 7 -20.23 30.04 -18.64
N ALA A 8 -20.89 30.23 -19.79
CA ALA A 8 -22.19 29.64 -20.09
C ALA A 8 -22.01 28.21 -20.54
N ALA A 9 -22.53 27.26 -19.75
CA ALA A 9 -22.57 25.84 -20.11
C ALA A 9 -23.83 25.56 -20.93
N SER A 10 -23.66 25.26 -22.22
CA SER A 10 -24.72 24.82 -23.12
C SER A 10 -24.96 23.32 -22.95
N LEU A 11 -26.15 22.96 -22.42
CA LEU A 11 -26.58 21.58 -22.30
C LEU A 11 -27.27 21.17 -23.62
N SER A 12 -26.57 20.38 -24.46
CA SER A 12 -27.15 19.78 -25.67
C SER A 12 -27.76 18.40 -25.33
N LEU A 13 -29.10 18.37 -25.33
CA LEU A 13 -29.88 17.14 -25.12
C LEU A 13 -30.00 16.41 -26.46
N SER A 14 -29.18 15.39 -26.71
CA SER A 14 -29.28 14.53 -27.90
C SER A 14 -30.21 13.34 -27.58
N LEU A 15 -31.41 13.36 -28.18
CA LEU A 15 -32.35 12.24 -28.20
C LEU A 15 -31.77 11.17 -29.14
N PHE A 16 -31.20 10.08 -28.60
CA PHE A 16 -30.84 8.90 -29.36
C PHE A 16 -32.03 7.95 -29.43
N ALA A 17 -32.58 7.79 -30.65
CA ALA A 17 -33.52 6.72 -30.97
C ALA A 17 -32.80 5.37 -30.89
N LEU A 18 -33.25 4.49 -30.00
CA LEU A 18 -32.74 3.14 -29.88
C LEU A 18 -33.28 2.27 -31.04
N PRO A 19 -32.41 1.65 -31.86
CA PRO A 19 -32.85 0.58 -32.76
C PRO A 19 -33.20 -0.65 -31.92
N ALA A 20 -34.34 -1.29 -32.22
CA ALA A 20 -34.77 -2.57 -31.66
C ALA A 20 -33.68 -3.61 -31.97
N SER A 21 -32.86 -3.93 -30.98
CA SER A 21 -31.87 -4.99 -31.08
C SER A 21 -32.57 -6.35 -30.99
N ALA A 22 -32.44 -7.13 -32.06
CA ALA A 22 -32.79 -8.55 -32.06
C ALA A 22 -32.10 -9.23 -30.88
N GLU A 23 -32.88 -9.96 -30.09
CA GLU A 23 -32.43 -10.73 -28.93
C GLU A 23 -31.53 -11.88 -29.44
N ILE A 24 -30.21 -11.60 -29.52
CA ILE A 24 -29.20 -12.61 -29.74
C ILE A 24 -29.12 -13.41 -28.45
N THR A 25 -29.78 -14.55 -28.39
CA THR A 25 -29.59 -15.52 -27.32
C THR A 25 -28.10 -15.81 -27.20
N PRO A 26 -27.43 -15.46 -26.08
CA PRO A 26 -26.02 -15.76 -25.93
C PRO A 26 -25.84 -17.28 -25.92
N THR A 27 -25.27 -17.82 -26.97
CA THR A 27 -24.79 -19.22 -26.98
C THR A 27 -23.88 -19.35 -25.75
N PRO A 28 -24.17 -20.33 -24.83
CA PRO A 28 -23.31 -20.49 -23.66
C PRO A 28 -21.90 -20.82 -24.15
N THR A 29 -21.01 -19.86 -24.07
CA THR A 29 -19.58 -20.07 -24.27
C THR A 29 -19.19 -21.17 -23.29
N PRO A 30 -18.55 -22.28 -23.72
CA PRO A 30 -18.12 -23.31 -22.80
C PRO A 30 -17.14 -22.68 -21.83
N THR A 31 -17.61 -22.42 -20.62
CA THR A 31 -16.79 -21.95 -19.52
C THR A 31 -15.82 -23.09 -19.24
N SER A 32 -14.58 -22.93 -19.73
CA SER A 32 -13.50 -23.87 -19.48
C SER A 32 -13.25 -23.91 -17.99
N THR A 33 -13.93 -24.81 -17.29
CA THR A 33 -13.84 -24.95 -15.85
C THR A 33 -12.48 -25.56 -15.55
N LEU A 34 -11.51 -24.72 -15.24
CA LEU A 34 -10.18 -25.15 -14.81
C LEU A 34 -10.30 -26.09 -13.62
N SER A 35 -9.49 -27.14 -13.60
CA SER A 35 -9.46 -28.00 -12.40
C SER A 35 -9.01 -27.20 -11.18
N PRO A 36 -9.43 -27.56 -9.95
CA PRO A 36 -8.99 -26.85 -8.73
C PRO A 36 -7.47 -26.76 -8.58
N LEU A 37 -6.73 -27.72 -9.11
CA LEU A 37 -5.26 -27.70 -9.12
C LEU A 37 -4.69 -26.69 -10.11
N GLN A 38 -5.30 -26.59 -11.29
CA GLN A 38 -4.90 -25.60 -12.29
C GLN A 38 -5.18 -24.19 -11.80
N GLN A 39 -6.36 -23.96 -11.20
CA GLN A 39 -6.69 -22.69 -10.60
C GLN A 39 -5.69 -22.32 -9.50
N TYR A 40 -5.40 -23.25 -8.60
CA TYR A 40 -4.42 -23.02 -7.53
C TYR A 40 -3.02 -22.70 -8.07
N ALA A 41 -2.61 -23.32 -9.17
CA ALA A 41 -1.32 -23.01 -9.81
C ALA A 41 -1.27 -21.58 -10.35
N ILE A 42 -2.36 -21.12 -10.99
CA ILE A 42 -2.50 -19.74 -11.47
C ILE A 42 -2.49 -18.77 -10.30
N ASP A 43 -3.29 -19.03 -9.27
CA ASP A 43 -3.37 -18.17 -8.08
C ASP A 43 -2.01 -18.07 -7.37
N LEU A 44 -1.22 -19.16 -7.39
CA LEU A 44 0.11 -19.17 -6.81
C LEU A 44 1.10 -18.28 -7.60
N GLU A 45 1.01 -18.27 -8.93
CA GLU A 45 1.84 -17.36 -9.75
C GLU A 45 1.45 -15.90 -9.55
N VAL A 46 0.16 -15.60 -9.49
CA VAL A 46 -0.34 -14.25 -9.18
C VAL A 46 0.17 -13.83 -7.80
N TYR A 47 0.01 -14.67 -6.79
CA TYR A 47 0.50 -14.40 -5.43
C TYR A 47 2.01 -14.13 -5.41
N ARG A 48 2.82 -14.88 -6.16
CA ARG A 48 4.27 -14.66 -6.25
C ARG A 48 4.62 -13.30 -6.84
N GLY A 49 3.88 -12.88 -7.87
CA GLY A 49 4.00 -11.54 -8.45
C GLY A 49 3.68 -10.45 -7.44
N GLU A 50 2.49 -10.52 -6.84
CA GLU A 50 2.03 -9.56 -5.82
C GLU A 50 2.96 -9.50 -4.61
N PHE A 51 3.48 -10.66 -4.16
CA PHE A 51 4.42 -10.70 -3.05
C PHE A 51 5.78 -10.06 -3.38
N LYS A 52 6.23 -10.17 -4.63
CA LYS A 52 7.42 -9.46 -5.12
C LYS A 52 7.19 -7.95 -5.09
N ASP A 53 6.04 -7.50 -5.60
CA ASP A 53 5.69 -6.08 -5.64
C ASP A 53 5.52 -5.51 -4.23
N TYR A 54 4.88 -6.26 -3.33
CA TYR A 54 4.82 -5.94 -1.91
C TYR A 54 6.21 -5.74 -1.29
N LYS A 55 7.16 -6.64 -1.54
CA LYS A 55 8.54 -6.50 -1.01
C LYS A 55 9.21 -5.22 -1.51
N ILE A 56 9.02 -4.87 -2.78
CA ILE A 56 9.57 -3.65 -3.37
C ILE A 56 8.93 -2.42 -2.73
N ALA A 57 7.59 -2.40 -2.62
CA ALA A 57 6.85 -1.31 -2.02
C ALA A 57 7.21 -1.14 -0.53
N ARG A 58 7.29 -2.24 0.22
CA ARG A 58 7.69 -2.23 1.62
C ARG A 58 9.10 -1.70 1.80
N GLY A 59 10.04 -2.15 0.97
CA GLY A 59 11.42 -1.68 1.02
C GLY A 59 11.56 -0.18 0.67
N LYS A 60 10.70 0.36 -0.22
CA LYS A 60 10.63 1.81 -0.47
C LYS A 60 10.12 2.57 0.75
N TYR A 61 9.02 2.10 1.34
CA TYR A 61 8.42 2.68 2.53
C TYR A 61 9.41 2.73 3.70
N ASP A 62 10.08 1.62 3.99
CA ASP A 62 11.05 1.53 5.08
C ASP A 62 12.25 2.47 4.87
N ARG A 63 12.75 2.60 3.63
CA ARG A 63 13.81 3.58 3.30
C ARG A 63 13.37 5.02 3.53
N GLN A 64 12.13 5.35 3.20
CA GLN A 64 11.59 6.69 3.45
C GLN A 64 11.44 6.98 4.94
N LEU A 65 10.98 6.01 5.74
CA LEU A 65 10.94 6.13 7.21
C LEU A 65 12.34 6.35 7.80
N ILE A 66 13.33 5.63 7.32
CA ILE A 66 14.73 5.83 7.75
C ILE A 66 15.21 7.24 7.41
N ALA A 67 14.93 7.72 6.19
CA ALA A 67 15.30 9.07 5.78
C ALA A 67 14.66 10.15 6.66
N ILE A 68 13.36 10.03 6.96
CA ILE A 68 12.64 10.93 7.88
C ILE A 68 13.26 10.92 9.28
N SER A 69 13.61 9.73 9.79
CA SER A 69 14.25 9.59 11.09
C SER A 69 15.63 10.25 11.14
N LEU A 70 16.41 10.11 10.07
CA LEU A 70 17.71 10.77 9.95
C LEU A 70 17.59 12.29 9.91
N GLU A 71 16.63 12.83 9.14
CA GLU A 71 16.38 14.28 9.10
C GLU A 71 15.93 14.82 10.46
N PHE A 72 15.06 14.10 11.15
CA PHE A 72 14.65 14.44 12.51
C PHE A 72 15.85 14.49 13.47
N ASN A 73 16.70 13.47 13.48
CA ASN A 73 17.88 13.44 14.33
C ASN A 73 18.86 14.61 14.02
N ARG A 74 19.06 14.89 12.73
CA ARG A 74 19.89 16.05 12.30
C ARG A 74 19.30 17.38 12.77
N ALA A 75 17.97 17.52 12.75
CA ALA A 75 17.31 18.72 13.27
C ALA A 75 17.51 18.88 14.78
N LEU A 76 17.39 17.78 15.55
CA LEU A 76 17.65 17.77 17.00
C LEU A 76 19.11 18.11 17.34
N GLU A 77 20.05 17.58 16.56
CA GLU A 77 21.48 17.90 16.74
C GLU A 77 21.78 19.38 16.45
N ARG A 78 21.20 19.94 15.38
CA ARG A 78 21.31 21.36 15.07
C ARG A 78 20.76 22.20 16.21
N ALA A 79 19.53 21.93 16.65
CA ALA A 79 18.90 22.64 17.77
C ALA A 79 19.75 22.56 19.05
N SER A 80 20.36 21.41 19.32
CA SER A 80 21.22 21.21 20.48
C SER A 80 22.53 21.99 20.38
N ARG A 81 23.13 22.11 19.19
CA ARG A 81 24.32 22.94 18.95
C ARG A 81 24.02 24.42 19.11
N ASP A 82 22.92 24.88 18.52
CA ASP A 82 22.49 26.29 18.60
C ASP A 82 22.19 26.70 20.05
N ALA A 83 21.53 25.82 20.81
CA ALA A 83 21.33 26.06 22.24
C ALA A 83 22.62 26.16 23.06
N LYS A 84 23.67 25.39 22.73
CA LYS A 84 24.96 25.47 23.36
C LYS A 84 25.67 26.82 23.07
N ILE A 85 25.52 27.32 21.83
CA ILE A 85 26.09 28.63 21.43
C ILE A 85 25.40 29.77 22.18
N LEU A 86 24.06 29.69 22.35
CA LEU A 86 23.29 30.69 23.09
C LEU A 86 23.53 30.69 24.61
N GLY A 87 24.21 29.66 25.14
CA GLY A 87 24.54 29.54 26.55
C GLY A 87 23.44 28.92 27.41
N LYS A 88 23.56 28.98 28.75
CA LYS A 88 22.68 28.25 29.69
C LYS A 88 21.46 29.05 30.15
N GLY A 89 21.05 30.09 29.47
CA GLY A 89 19.96 30.98 29.86
C GLY A 89 18.56 30.37 29.64
N ALA A 90 17.51 31.01 30.20
CA ALA A 90 16.13 30.63 30.01
C ALA A 90 15.73 30.70 28.52
N ALA A 91 16.20 31.71 27.80
CA ALA A 91 15.97 31.89 26.37
C ALA A 91 16.52 30.72 25.54
N SER A 92 17.72 30.24 25.85
CA SER A 92 18.32 29.06 25.16
C SER A 92 17.48 27.80 25.36
N ARG A 93 16.97 27.58 26.57
CA ARG A 93 16.07 26.45 26.87
C ARG A 93 14.73 26.54 26.12
N ALA A 94 14.15 27.72 26.06
CA ALA A 94 12.90 27.96 25.33
C ALA A 94 13.09 27.74 23.83
N ASN A 95 14.18 28.27 23.23
CA ASN A 95 14.49 28.06 21.83
C ASN A 95 14.74 26.58 21.50
N LEU A 96 15.44 25.84 22.35
CA LEU A 96 15.65 24.41 22.20
C LEU A 96 14.32 23.62 22.24
N ALA A 97 13.44 23.98 23.18
CA ALA A 97 12.14 23.34 23.28
C ALA A 97 11.27 23.61 22.03
N ALA A 98 11.24 24.85 21.55
CA ALA A 98 10.52 25.23 20.34
C ALA A 98 11.07 24.52 19.10
N ALA A 99 12.40 24.47 18.92
CA ALA A 99 13.03 23.78 17.80
C ALA A 99 12.77 22.26 17.82
N ARG A 100 12.74 21.63 19.00
CA ARG A 100 12.37 20.21 19.14
C ARG A 100 10.91 19.96 18.77
N ALA A 101 10.00 20.82 19.21
CA ALA A 101 8.58 20.73 18.86
C ALA A 101 8.36 20.87 17.36
N GLN A 102 9.04 21.85 16.74
CA GLN A 102 8.99 22.04 15.29
C GLN A 102 9.53 20.82 14.54
N ALA A 103 10.66 20.27 14.95
CA ALA A 103 11.24 19.08 14.35
C ALA A 103 10.29 17.87 14.45
N ALA A 104 9.61 17.70 15.60
CA ALA A 104 8.61 16.63 15.78
C ALA A 104 7.42 16.83 14.85
N THR A 105 6.89 18.04 14.73
CA THR A 105 5.79 18.34 13.79
C THR A 105 6.17 18.03 12.34
N VAL A 106 7.36 18.42 11.90
CA VAL A 106 7.84 18.14 10.55
C VAL A 106 7.98 16.64 10.31
N ARG A 107 8.52 15.88 11.28
CA ARG A 107 8.59 14.42 11.21
C ARG A 107 7.19 13.80 11.08
N ASP A 108 6.25 14.21 11.92
CA ASP A 108 4.92 13.62 11.96
C ASP A 108 4.14 13.90 10.68
N LEU A 109 4.27 15.11 10.11
CA LEU A 109 3.73 15.44 8.80
C LEU A 109 4.36 14.60 7.68
N ALA A 110 5.68 14.41 7.72
CA ALA A 110 6.38 13.59 6.73
C ALA A 110 5.97 12.13 6.82
N VAL A 111 5.80 11.57 8.03
CA VAL A 111 5.29 10.20 8.23
C VAL A 111 3.84 10.08 7.74
N ALA A 112 2.99 11.05 8.05
CA ALA A 112 1.61 11.08 7.56
C ALA A 112 1.53 11.13 6.02
N ALA A 113 2.44 11.87 5.38
CA ALA A 113 2.53 11.96 3.92
C ALA A 113 2.95 10.63 3.24
N LEU A 114 3.61 9.71 3.95
CA LEU A 114 3.90 8.37 3.42
C LEU A 114 2.64 7.50 3.26
N GLY A 115 1.57 7.83 3.98
CA GLY A 115 0.34 7.04 4.01
C GLY A 115 0.49 5.71 4.76
N THR A 116 -0.42 4.79 4.46
CA THR A 116 -0.43 3.47 5.10
C THR A 116 0.71 2.58 4.61
N PRO A 117 1.37 1.84 5.52
CA PRO A 117 2.38 0.88 5.12
C PRO A 117 1.79 -0.21 4.20
N PRO A 118 2.52 -0.68 3.19
CA PRO A 118 2.06 -1.78 2.36
C PRO A 118 1.79 -3.04 3.17
N PHE A 119 0.68 -3.74 2.86
CA PHE A 119 0.31 -5.02 3.47
C PHE A 119 0.72 -6.19 2.57
N PRO A 120 1.12 -7.33 3.15
CA PRO A 120 1.42 -8.52 2.38
C PRO A 120 0.15 -9.09 1.75
N PRO A 121 0.21 -9.60 0.52
CA PRO A 121 -0.92 -10.30 -0.10
C PRO A 121 -1.22 -11.60 0.67
N LEU A 122 -2.48 -12.01 0.62
CA LEU A 122 -2.92 -13.26 1.23
C LEU A 122 -2.49 -14.45 0.36
N PRO A 123 -1.90 -15.50 0.95
CA PRO A 123 -1.53 -16.69 0.19
C PRO A 123 -2.78 -17.43 -0.30
N PRO A 124 -2.75 -18.00 -1.52
CA PRO A 124 -3.87 -18.75 -2.05
C PRO A 124 -4.17 -19.99 -1.22
N GLN A 125 -5.46 -20.32 -1.10
CA GLN A 125 -5.90 -21.48 -0.35
C GLN A 125 -5.60 -22.77 -1.14
N LYS A 126 -4.94 -23.72 -0.49
CA LYS A 126 -4.64 -25.03 -1.09
C LYS A 126 -5.94 -25.81 -1.29
N PRO A 127 -6.16 -26.43 -2.46
CA PRO A 127 -7.29 -27.33 -2.66
C PRO A 127 -7.29 -28.48 -1.62
N GLN A 128 -8.44 -28.76 -1.07
CA GLN A 128 -8.59 -29.77 0.01
C GLN A 128 -8.10 -31.17 -0.40
N MET A 129 -8.09 -31.49 -1.70
CA MET A 129 -7.59 -32.76 -2.20
C MET A 129 -6.09 -33.01 -1.93
N LEU A 130 -5.28 -31.95 -1.90
CA LEU A 130 -3.85 -32.06 -1.58
C LEU A 130 -3.58 -32.43 -0.12
N ASN A 131 -4.54 -32.19 0.76
CA ASN A 131 -4.40 -32.51 2.17
C ASN A 131 -4.69 -34.01 2.47
N LYS A 132 -5.53 -34.67 1.65
CA LYS A 132 -5.83 -36.10 1.82
C LYS A 132 -4.65 -37.04 1.53
N PHE A 133 -3.74 -36.65 0.63
CA PHE A 133 -2.56 -37.46 0.31
C PHE A 133 -1.46 -37.43 1.39
N LYS A 134 -1.39 -36.34 2.18
CA LYS A 134 -0.40 -36.23 3.26
C LYS A 134 -0.76 -37.06 4.49
N SER A 135 -2.04 -37.34 4.72
CA SER A 135 -2.51 -38.13 5.88
C SER A 135 -2.42 -39.66 5.70
N GLN A 136 -2.08 -40.13 4.49
CA GLN A 136 -1.97 -41.56 4.17
C GLN A 136 -0.53 -42.06 4.02
N SER A 137 0.48 -41.32 4.47
CA SER A 137 1.84 -41.88 4.58
C SER A 137 1.82 -43.02 5.58
N PRO A 138 2.13 -44.28 5.19
CA PRO A 138 2.15 -45.40 6.12
C PRO A 138 3.21 -45.14 7.19
N GLN A 139 2.79 -45.07 8.43
CA GLN A 139 3.75 -45.13 9.55
C GLN A 139 4.53 -46.42 9.39
N ALA A 140 5.81 -46.30 9.05
CA ALA A 140 6.75 -47.43 9.10
C ALA A 140 6.72 -48.00 10.53
N LYS A 141 6.06 -49.16 10.68
CA LYS A 141 6.11 -49.93 11.93
C LYS A 141 7.57 -50.19 12.26
N LYS A 142 8.12 -49.49 13.26
CA LYS A 142 9.35 -49.93 13.94
C LYS A 142 9.07 -51.30 14.55
N LYS A 143 9.65 -52.36 13.96
CA LYS A 143 9.81 -53.65 14.64
C LYS A 143 10.93 -53.49 15.66
N ASN A 144 10.57 -53.69 16.92
CA ASN A 144 11.52 -54.09 17.96
C ASN A 144 12.02 -55.49 17.70
#